data_8b58dea5822712d4e77ac807c57fb69d
#
_entry.id   8b58dea5822712d4e77ac807c57fb69d
#
_cell.length_a   1.000
_cell.length_b   1.000
_cell.length_c   1.000
_cell.angle_alpha   90.00
_cell.angle_beta   90.00
_cell.angle_gamma   90.00
#
_symmetry.space_group_name_H-M   'P 1'
#
loop_
_entity.id
_entity.type
_entity.pdbx_description
1 polymer ?
#
loop_
_entity_poly.entity_id
_entity_poly.type
_entity_poly.pdbx_seq_one_letter_code
_entity_poly.pdbx_strand_id
1 'polypeptide(L)'
;MTVFVTGASSGFGAAVARRFAADGTRVVASARRTDRLADLAAELGSSVHAVELDVTDADAITRVVAELPDEFADIDVLVNNAGLALGLEPAQRSDLTDWDRMIDTNCKGLVHVTRAILPGMVERGRGHVVNLGSVAGTYPYPGGNAYGATKAFVHQFSLNLRSDLHGTGVRVTSIEPGMADTEFSTVRFSGDETLADAVYEGMRPLTADDVADTIHWAATRPEHVNINVIELMPTAQSFAAFQVARG
;
A
#
# COMPACT_ATOMS: atom_id res chain seq x y z
N MET A 1 11.66 10.55 13.52
CA MET A 1 10.68 10.24 12.45
C MET A 1 9.84 9.06 12.90
N THR A 2 8.54 9.11 12.68
CA THR A 2 7.61 8.02 12.93
C THR A 2 6.88 7.67 11.64
N VAL A 3 6.83 6.38 11.28
CA VAL A 3 6.17 5.87 10.07
C VAL A 3 4.99 5.00 10.46
N PHE A 4 3.80 5.28 9.95
CA PHE A 4 2.62 4.44 10.10
C PHE A 4 2.41 3.59 8.84
N VAL A 5 2.41 2.27 8.99
CA VAL A 5 2.29 1.32 7.86
C VAL A 5 1.03 0.48 8.02
N THR A 6 0.12 0.56 7.05
CA THR A 6 -1.04 -0.33 7.01
C THR A 6 -0.73 -1.62 6.27
N GLY A 7 -1.33 -2.74 6.69
CA GLY A 7 -1.08 -4.05 6.09
C GLY A 7 0.33 -4.59 6.35
N ALA A 8 0.91 -4.27 7.51
CA ALA A 8 2.31 -4.59 7.85
C ALA A 8 2.57 -6.07 8.20
N SER A 9 1.54 -6.93 8.19
CA SER A 9 1.70 -8.35 8.58
C SER A 9 2.35 -9.24 7.52
N SER A 10 2.59 -8.74 6.30
CA SER A 10 3.25 -9.49 5.22
C SER A 10 3.66 -8.60 4.05
N GLY A 11 4.33 -9.19 3.05
CA GLY A 11 4.65 -8.57 1.77
C GLY A 11 5.32 -7.21 1.90
N PHE A 12 4.87 -6.26 1.09
CA PHE A 12 5.44 -4.91 1.07
C PHE A 12 5.37 -4.22 2.44
N GLY A 13 4.26 -4.34 3.17
CA GLY A 13 4.10 -3.67 4.46
C GLY A 13 5.10 -4.14 5.50
N ALA A 14 5.38 -5.44 5.58
CA ALA A 14 6.39 -5.99 6.48
C ALA A 14 7.80 -5.56 6.05
N ALA A 15 8.10 -5.59 4.75
CA ALA A 15 9.39 -5.14 4.21
C ALA A 15 9.61 -3.64 4.47
N VAL A 16 8.59 -2.80 4.30
CA VAL A 16 8.63 -1.37 4.64
C VAL A 16 8.91 -1.16 6.11
N ALA A 17 8.23 -1.89 7.01
CA ALA A 17 8.47 -1.79 8.44
C ALA A 17 9.93 -2.13 8.79
N ARG A 18 10.47 -3.23 8.23
CA ARG A 18 11.88 -3.62 8.41
C ARG A 18 12.84 -2.56 7.88
N ARG A 19 12.57 -2.06 6.68
CA ARG A 19 13.45 -1.07 6.02
C ARG A 19 13.57 0.23 6.81
N PHE A 20 12.45 0.73 7.35
CA PHE A 20 12.48 1.93 8.18
C PHE A 20 13.07 1.67 9.57
N ALA A 21 12.76 0.53 10.20
CA ALA A 21 13.31 0.17 11.50
C ALA A 21 14.84 0.00 11.46
N ALA A 22 15.40 -0.49 10.36
CA ALA A 22 16.85 -0.63 10.17
C ALA A 22 17.61 0.70 10.28
N ASP A 23 16.98 1.83 9.97
CA ASP A 23 17.55 3.17 10.12
C ASP A 23 17.22 3.81 11.49
N GLY A 24 16.70 3.04 12.45
CA GLY A 24 16.29 3.52 13.78
C GLY A 24 15.01 4.37 13.77
N THR A 25 14.24 4.30 12.70
CA THR A 25 12.94 4.98 12.60
C THR A 25 11.89 4.25 13.42
N ARG A 26 11.04 4.98 14.14
CA ARG A 26 9.88 4.41 14.82
C ARG A 26 8.81 4.02 13.81
N VAL A 27 8.25 2.82 13.97
CA VAL A 27 7.24 2.27 13.05
C VAL A 27 5.99 1.86 13.83
N VAL A 28 4.85 2.40 13.45
CA VAL A 28 3.54 1.85 13.81
C VAL A 28 3.17 0.85 12.73
N ALA A 29 3.22 -0.44 13.07
CA ALA A 29 2.90 -1.54 12.16
C ALA A 29 1.45 -1.99 12.40
N SER A 30 0.55 -1.74 11.46
CA SER A 30 -0.87 -2.08 11.63
C SER A 30 -1.35 -3.14 10.63
N ALA A 31 -2.13 -4.10 11.12
CA ALA A 31 -2.78 -5.15 10.31
C ALA A 31 -3.83 -5.90 11.15
N ARG A 32 -4.58 -6.81 10.50
CA ARG A 32 -5.57 -7.68 11.15
C ARG A 32 -4.96 -8.92 11.81
N ARG A 33 -3.82 -9.42 11.28
CA ARG A 33 -3.15 -10.65 11.74
C ARG A 33 -2.20 -10.31 12.89
N THR A 34 -2.70 -10.41 14.11
CA THR A 34 -1.99 -10.02 15.33
C THR A 34 -0.79 -10.91 15.65
N ASP A 35 -0.87 -12.20 15.33
CA ASP A 35 0.22 -13.15 15.45
C ASP A 35 1.45 -12.72 14.66
N ARG A 36 1.27 -12.40 13.38
CA ARG A 36 2.35 -11.94 12.51
C ARG A 36 2.88 -10.54 12.86
N LEU A 37 2.01 -9.68 13.41
CA LEU A 37 2.46 -8.40 13.93
C LEU A 37 3.32 -8.57 15.19
N ALA A 38 2.98 -9.53 16.06
CA ALA A 38 3.77 -9.86 17.24
C ALA A 38 5.16 -10.40 16.84
N ASP A 39 5.23 -11.28 15.83
CA ASP A 39 6.49 -11.78 15.30
C ASP A 39 7.36 -10.64 14.73
N LEU A 40 6.76 -9.74 13.94
CA LEU A 40 7.45 -8.57 13.39
C LEU A 40 7.94 -7.63 14.51
N ALA A 41 7.14 -7.39 15.54
CA ALA A 41 7.54 -6.57 16.68
C ALA A 41 8.66 -7.23 17.51
N ALA A 42 8.62 -8.55 17.67
CA ALA A 42 9.69 -9.30 18.33
C ALA A 42 11.00 -9.25 17.54
N GLU A 43 10.93 -9.29 16.22
CA GLU A 43 12.08 -9.17 15.32
C GLU A 43 12.73 -7.78 15.39
N LEU A 44 11.91 -6.71 15.37
CA LEU A 44 12.37 -5.33 15.20
C LEU A 44 12.52 -4.56 16.53
N GLY A 45 12.07 -5.14 17.63
CA GLY A 45 12.26 -4.61 18.98
C GLY A 45 11.46 -3.33 19.26
N SER A 46 11.97 -2.50 20.19
CA SER A 46 11.25 -1.33 20.71
C SER A 46 11.01 -0.20 19.71
N SER A 47 11.61 -0.26 18.53
CA SER A 47 11.33 0.71 17.46
C SER A 47 9.97 0.47 16.78
N VAL A 48 9.28 -0.64 17.05
CA VAL A 48 8.02 -1.01 16.43
C VAL A 48 6.89 -1.11 17.45
N HIS A 49 5.82 -0.38 17.19
CA HIS A 49 4.54 -0.48 17.88
C HIS A 49 3.55 -1.23 16.99
N ALA A 50 3.20 -2.45 17.37
CA ALA A 50 2.26 -3.30 16.65
C ALA A 50 0.82 -2.99 17.07
N VAL A 51 -0.07 -2.75 16.09
CA VAL A 51 -1.47 -2.39 16.34
C VAL A 51 -2.40 -3.23 15.48
N GLU A 52 -3.39 -3.88 16.10
CA GLU A 52 -4.47 -4.51 15.37
C GLU A 52 -5.35 -3.46 14.71
N LEU A 53 -5.52 -3.55 13.38
CA LEU A 53 -6.36 -2.62 12.63
C LEU A 53 -6.91 -3.29 11.38
N ASP A 54 -8.24 -3.27 11.22
CA ASP A 54 -8.91 -3.43 9.94
C ASP A 54 -9.17 -2.04 9.36
N VAL A 55 -8.59 -1.73 8.22
CA VAL A 55 -8.75 -0.43 7.54
C VAL A 55 -10.16 -0.19 7.02
N THR A 56 -11.02 -1.20 7.02
CA THR A 56 -12.44 -1.06 6.66
C THR A 56 -13.32 -0.59 7.83
N ASP A 57 -12.78 -0.59 9.06
CA ASP A 57 -13.45 -0.08 10.26
C ASP A 57 -13.00 1.36 10.57
N ALA A 58 -13.84 2.33 10.19
CA ALA A 58 -13.55 3.75 10.37
C ALA A 58 -13.45 4.18 11.85
N ASP A 59 -14.24 3.54 12.73
CA ASP A 59 -14.20 3.84 14.17
C ASP A 59 -12.92 3.28 14.81
N ALA A 60 -12.49 2.08 14.40
CA ALA A 60 -11.23 1.51 14.83
C ALA A 60 -10.03 2.37 14.39
N ILE A 61 -10.04 2.87 13.14
CA ILE A 61 -8.99 3.77 12.65
C ILE A 61 -8.87 5.01 13.56
N THR A 62 -10.00 5.67 13.82
CA THR A 62 -10.03 6.88 14.66
C THR A 62 -9.50 6.61 16.06
N ARG A 63 -9.93 5.52 16.66
CA ARG A 63 -9.51 5.10 18.01
C ARG A 63 -8.01 4.77 18.05
N VAL A 64 -7.52 3.96 17.10
CA VAL A 64 -6.10 3.58 17.03
C VAL A 64 -5.20 4.80 16.91
N VAL A 65 -5.52 5.76 16.03
CA VAL A 65 -4.71 6.97 15.86
C VAL A 65 -4.71 7.84 17.13
N ALA A 66 -5.86 7.93 17.82
CA ALA A 66 -5.98 8.72 19.06
C ALA A 66 -5.29 8.08 20.27
N GLU A 67 -5.14 6.76 20.29
CA GLU A 67 -4.60 5.98 21.41
C GLU A 67 -3.11 5.59 21.21
N LEU A 68 -2.46 6.10 20.17
CA LEU A 68 -1.03 5.85 19.98
C LEU A 68 -0.22 6.40 21.18
N PRO A 69 0.79 5.66 21.66
CA PRO A 69 1.71 6.19 22.67
C PRO A 69 2.36 7.49 22.20
N ASP A 70 2.61 8.43 23.11
CA ASP A 70 3.17 9.76 22.80
C ASP A 70 4.39 9.72 21.89
N GLU A 71 5.26 8.73 22.08
CA GLU A 71 6.46 8.55 21.28
C GLU A 71 6.19 8.15 19.81
N PHE A 72 4.98 7.62 19.50
CA PHE A 72 4.53 7.23 18.16
C PHE A 72 3.46 8.16 17.57
N ALA A 73 2.90 9.08 18.37
CA ALA A 73 1.75 9.91 17.99
C ALA A 73 2.06 10.89 16.84
N ASP A 74 3.29 11.42 16.79
CA ASP A 74 3.73 12.33 15.74
C ASP A 74 4.12 11.57 14.46
N ILE A 75 3.11 11.18 13.68
CA ILE A 75 3.31 10.43 12.42
C ILE A 75 3.88 11.38 11.35
N ASP A 76 5.11 11.12 10.91
CA ASP A 76 5.79 11.88 9.85
C ASP A 76 5.54 11.29 8.47
N VAL A 77 5.39 9.95 8.37
CA VAL A 77 5.11 9.25 7.10
C VAL A 77 3.94 8.28 7.30
N LEU A 78 2.94 8.38 6.45
CA LEU A 78 1.87 7.39 6.33
C LEU A 78 2.11 6.55 5.08
N VAL A 79 2.23 5.24 5.23
CA VAL A 79 2.28 4.28 4.12
C VAL A 79 0.96 3.52 4.05
N ASN A 80 0.07 3.95 3.17
CA ASN A 80 -1.17 3.26 2.84
C ASN A 80 -0.87 2.05 1.95
N ASN A 81 -0.47 0.95 2.57
CA ASN A 81 -0.12 -0.28 1.88
C ASN A 81 -1.23 -1.34 1.93
N ALA A 82 -2.11 -1.32 2.94
CA ALA A 82 -3.21 -2.27 3.01
C ALA A 82 -4.02 -2.28 1.71
N GLY A 83 -4.14 -3.47 1.11
CA GLY A 83 -4.84 -3.65 -0.15
C GLY A 83 -4.86 -5.12 -0.55
N LEU A 84 -5.79 -5.47 -1.44
CA LEU A 84 -5.92 -6.83 -1.95
C LEU A 84 -6.45 -6.83 -3.39
N ALA A 85 -6.20 -7.93 -4.09
CA ALA A 85 -6.89 -8.29 -5.32
C ALA A 85 -7.53 -9.66 -5.15
N LEU A 86 -8.70 -9.85 -5.73
CA LEU A 86 -9.46 -11.10 -5.66
C LEU A 86 -9.91 -11.50 -7.07
N GLY A 87 -9.64 -12.76 -7.40
CA GLY A 87 -10.03 -13.37 -8.67
C GLY A 87 -9.42 -12.76 -9.93
N LEU A 88 -9.69 -13.41 -11.06
CA LEU A 88 -9.36 -12.98 -12.42
C LEU A 88 -10.50 -13.30 -13.40
N GLU A 89 -11.70 -13.56 -12.87
CA GLU A 89 -12.85 -13.86 -13.70
C GLU A 89 -13.22 -12.63 -14.58
N PRO A 90 -13.72 -12.87 -15.81
CA PRO A 90 -14.33 -11.81 -16.59
C PRO A 90 -15.48 -11.15 -15.83
N ALA A 91 -15.69 -9.85 -16.05
CA ALA A 91 -16.62 -9.03 -15.29
C ALA A 91 -18.04 -9.64 -15.12
N GLN A 92 -18.57 -10.33 -16.16
CA GLN A 92 -19.89 -10.94 -16.13
C GLN A 92 -19.98 -12.21 -15.25
N ARG A 93 -18.86 -12.71 -14.71
CA ARG A 93 -18.80 -13.86 -13.82
C ARG A 93 -18.13 -13.57 -12.48
N SER A 94 -17.63 -12.36 -12.30
CA SER A 94 -16.98 -11.95 -11.05
C SER A 94 -17.97 -11.93 -9.88
N ASP A 95 -17.50 -12.31 -8.70
CA ASP A 95 -18.27 -12.19 -7.47
C ASP A 95 -18.33 -10.73 -7.01
N LEU A 96 -19.53 -10.20 -6.79
CA LEU A 96 -19.73 -8.84 -6.30
C LEU A 96 -19.17 -8.64 -4.90
N THR A 97 -19.18 -9.67 -4.06
CA THR A 97 -18.58 -9.63 -2.72
C THR A 97 -17.07 -9.35 -2.80
N ASP A 98 -16.39 -9.93 -3.79
CA ASP A 98 -14.96 -9.66 -4.01
C ASP A 98 -14.73 -8.24 -4.50
N TRP A 99 -15.59 -7.70 -5.34
CA TRP A 99 -15.53 -6.32 -5.78
C TRP A 99 -15.72 -5.35 -4.61
N ASP A 100 -16.75 -5.58 -3.79
CA ASP A 100 -17.03 -4.77 -2.60
C ASP A 100 -15.82 -4.79 -1.64
N ARG A 101 -15.25 -5.96 -1.36
CA ARG A 101 -14.06 -6.10 -0.52
C ARG A 101 -12.86 -5.33 -1.06
N MET A 102 -12.64 -5.37 -2.39
CA MET A 102 -11.56 -4.60 -3.02
C MET A 102 -11.80 -3.08 -2.89
N ILE A 103 -13.03 -2.61 -3.10
CA ILE A 103 -13.39 -1.20 -2.97
C ILE A 103 -13.27 -0.74 -1.50
N ASP A 104 -13.81 -1.51 -0.57
CA ASP A 104 -13.79 -1.18 0.85
C ASP A 104 -12.35 -1.08 1.39
N THR A 105 -11.49 -2.04 1.02
CA THR A 105 -10.10 -2.04 1.49
C THR A 105 -9.24 -1.04 0.74
N ASN A 106 -9.21 -1.12 -0.60
CA ASN A 106 -8.24 -0.37 -1.41
C ASN A 106 -8.60 1.11 -1.57
N CYS A 107 -9.89 1.46 -1.49
CA CYS A 107 -10.36 2.83 -1.66
C CYS A 107 -10.80 3.44 -0.33
N LYS A 108 -11.88 2.92 0.29
CA LYS A 108 -12.42 3.49 1.53
C LYS A 108 -11.43 3.42 2.68
N GLY A 109 -10.80 2.26 2.89
CA GLY A 109 -9.78 2.09 3.93
C GLY A 109 -8.64 3.09 3.80
N LEU A 110 -8.08 3.24 2.59
CA LEU A 110 -7.03 4.21 2.31
C LEU A 110 -7.46 5.65 2.62
N VAL A 111 -8.66 6.04 2.19
CA VAL A 111 -9.20 7.40 2.43
C VAL A 111 -9.41 7.65 3.92
N HIS A 112 -9.97 6.69 4.64
CA HIS A 112 -10.25 6.83 6.08
C HIS A 112 -8.97 6.95 6.89
N VAL A 113 -7.96 6.09 6.66
CA VAL A 113 -6.66 6.18 7.34
C VAL A 113 -5.97 7.50 7.02
N THR A 114 -5.96 7.90 5.74
CA THR A 114 -5.41 9.20 5.34
C THR A 114 -6.09 10.35 6.08
N ARG A 115 -7.43 10.36 6.13
CA ARG A 115 -8.20 11.43 6.78
C ARG A 115 -7.97 11.48 8.29
N ALA A 116 -7.72 10.35 8.94
CA ALA A 116 -7.46 10.30 10.39
C ALA A 116 -6.09 10.87 10.75
N ILE A 117 -5.06 10.66 9.91
CA ILE A 117 -3.67 11.04 10.21
C ILE A 117 -3.32 12.43 9.66
N LEU A 118 -3.88 12.80 8.51
CA LEU A 118 -3.54 14.01 7.78
C LEU A 118 -3.66 15.31 8.57
N PRO A 119 -4.67 15.55 9.43
CA PRO A 119 -4.78 16.80 10.18
C PRO A 119 -3.57 17.11 11.04
N GLY A 120 -3.02 16.11 11.73
CA GLY A 120 -1.82 16.27 12.54
C GLY A 120 -0.58 16.60 11.70
N MET A 121 -0.44 16.05 10.49
CA MET A 121 0.63 16.41 9.56
C MET A 121 0.52 17.86 9.12
N VAL A 122 -0.69 18.30 8.76
CA VAL A 122 -0.95 19.70 8.32
C VAL A 122 -0.70 20.68 9.46
N GLU A 123 -1.15 20.39 10.68
CA GLU A 123 -0.94 21.22 11.86
C GLU A 123 0.56 21.41 12.16
N ARG A 124 1.35 20.36 12.02
CA ARG A 124 2.81 20.39 12.20
C ARG A 124 3.57 21.01 11.02
N GLY A 125 2.89 21.30 9.90
CA GLY A 125 3.51 21.86 8.69
C GLY A 125 4.48 20.90 8.00
N ARG A 126 4.41 19.58 8.28
CA ARG A 126 5.25 18.54 7.69
C ARG A 126 4.58 17.18 7.70
N GLY A 127 4.88 16.36 6.72
CA GLY A 127 4.39 15.00 6.61
C GLY A 127 4.57 14.44 5.20
N HIS A 128 4.36 13.14 5.07
CA HIS A 128 4.39 12.49 3.77
C HIS A 128 3.37 11.35 3.72
N VAL A 129 2.41 11.44 2.82
CA VAL A 129 1.47 10.35 2.52
C VAL A 129 2.01 9.57 1.32
N VAL A 130 2.28 8.28 1.51
CA VAL A 130 2.72 7.36 0.46
C VAL A 130 1.62 6.32 0.24
N ASN A 131 1.05 6.31 -0.95
CA ASN A 131 -0.03 5.41 -1.32
C ASN A 131 0.48 4.29 -2.25
N LEU A 132 0.15 3.03 -1.94
CA LEU A 132 0.45 1.89 -2.80
C LEU A 132 -0.59 1.76 -3.91
N GLY A 133 -0.25 2.35 -5.07
CA GLY A 133 -0.92 2.16 -6.33
C GLY A 133 -0.61 0.80 -6.98
N SER A 134 -0.59 0.76 -8.28
CA SER A 134 -0.15 -0.36 -9.13
C SER A 134 -0.14 0.10 -10.58
N VAL A 135 0.69 -0.49 -11.40
CA VAL A 135 0.62 -0.38 -12.87
C VAL A 135 -0.76 -0.79 -13.43
N ALA A 136 -1.50 -1.62 -12.68
CA ALA A 136 -2.87 -2.02 -13.00
C ALA A 136 -3.87 -0.85 -13.00
N GLY A 137 -3.55 0.26 -12.37
CA GLY A 137 -4.35 1.48 -12.41
C GLY A 137 -4.25 2.23 -13.73
N THR A 138 -3.17 2.02 -14.47
CA THR A 138 -2.89 2.67 -15.75
C THR A 138 -3.04 1.71 -16.93
N TYR A 139 -2.59 0.46 -16.78
CA TYR A 139 -2.56 -0.53 -17.86
C TYR A 139 -3.61 -1.62 -17.63
N PRO A 140 -4.72 -1.61 -18.40
CA PRO A 140 -5.78 -2.60 -18.25
C PRO A 140 -5.32 -3.99 -18.72
N TYR A 141 -5.84 -5.02 -18.05
CA TYR A 141 -5.60 -6.41 -18.41
C TYR A 141 -6.85 -7.25 -18.15
N PRO A 142 -7.03 -8.40 -18.85
CA PRO A 142 -8.18 -9.28 -18.63
C PRO A 142 -8.28 -9.73 -17.17
N GLY A 143 -9.47 -9.65 -16.59
CA GLY A 143 -9.73 -9.99 -15.17
C GLY A 143 -9.29 -8.92 -14.15
N GLY A 144 -8.67 -7.82 -14.61
CA GLY A 144 -8.24 -6.71 -13.75
C GLY A 144 -9.35 -5.74 -13.33
N ASN A 145 -10.57 -5.95 -13.77
CA ASN A 145 -11.76 -5.09 -13.66
C ASN A 145 -11.83 -4.19 -12.41
N ALA A 146 -12.36 -4.66 -11.27
CA ALA A 146 -12.48 -3.85 -10.06
C ALA A 146 -11.11 -3.52 -9.45
N TYR A 147 -10.15 -4.47 -9.45
CA TYR A 147 -8.82 -4.20 -8.90
C TYR A 147 -8.12 -3.04 -9.61
N GLY A 148 -8.06 -3.07 -10.95
CA GLY A 148 -7.47 -1.98 -11.74
C GLY A 148 -8.17 -0.65 -11.48
N ALA A 149 -9.51 -0.67 -11.38
CA ALA A 149 -10.30 0.52 -11.06
C ALA A 149 -9.97 1.08 -9.67
N THR A 150 -9.78 0.22 -8.64
CA THR A 150 -9.37 0.69 -7.31
C THR A 150 -7.96 1.30 -7.34
N LYS A 151 -7.05 0.78 -8.16
CA LYS A 151 -5.68 1.32 -8.27
C LYS A 151 -5.64 2.62 -9.09
N ALA A 152 -6.50 2.78 -10.09
CA ALA A 152 -6.74 4.06 -10.77
C ALA A 152 -7.29 5.12 -9.80
N PHE A 153 -8.21 4.72 -8.91
CA PHE A 153 -8.69 5.59 -7.82
C PHE A 153 -7.53 6.05 -6.93
N VAL A 154 -6.65 5.15 -6.48
CA VAL A 154 -5.49 5.48 -5.63
C VAL A 154 -4.56 6.46 -6.33
N HIS A 155 -4.26 6.23 -7.62
CA HIS A 155 -3.47 7.15 -8.44
C HIS A 155 -4.09 8.56 -8.44
N GLN A 156 -5.34 8.68 -8.89
CA GLN A 156 -5.99 9.98 -9.02
C GLN A 156 -6.22 10.66 -7.66
N PHE A 157 -6.56 9.88 -6.62
CA PHE A 157 -6.69 10.40 -5.26
C PHE A 157 -5.37 11.01 -4.76
N SER A 158 -4.23 10.35 -5.04
CA SER A 158 -2.91 10.85 -4.65
C SER A 158 -2.59 12.21 -5.32
N LEU A 159 -2.90 12.36 -6.61
CA LEU A 159 -2.70 13.61 -7.35
C LEU A 159 -3.60 14.73 -6.82
N ASN A 160 -4.88 14.45 -6.56
CA ASN A 160 -5.82 15.41 -6.01
C ASN A 160 -5.41 15.83 -4.58
N LEU A 161 -5.05 14.86 -3.74
CA LEU A 161 -4.58 15.11 -2.38
C LEU A 161 -3.32 16.00 -2.38
N ARG A 162 -2.38 15.77 -3.32
CA ARG A 162 -1.21 16.63 -3.49
C ARG A 162 -1.59 18.06 -3.84
N SER A 163 -2.65 18.24 -4.63
CA SER A 163 -3.18 19.56 -5.00
C SER A 163 -3.81 20.27 -3.80
N ASP A 164 -4.63 19.55 -3.03
CA ASP A 164 -5.29 20.10 -1.83
C ASP A 164 -4.29 20.52 -0.74
N LEU A 165 -3.17 19.80 -0.65
CA LEU A 165 -2.13 20.04 0.36
C LEU A 165 -1.07 21.07 -0.07
N HIS A 166 -1.29 21.79 -1.17
CA HIS A 166 -0.39 22.85 -1.60
C HIS A 166 -0.20 23.91 -0.50
N GLY A 167 1.06 24.21 -0.17
CA GLY A 167 1.41 25.19 0.86
C GLY A 167 1.39 24.68 2.31
N THR A 168 0.98 23.44 2.58
CA THR A 168 0.92 22.86 3.93
C THR A 168 2.21 22.22 4.41
N GLY A 169 3.21 22.04 3.54
CA GLY A 169 4.44 21.31 3.84
C GLY A 169 4.28 19.78 3.77
N VAL A 170 3.07 19.24 3.52
CA VAL A 170 2.82 17.80 3.41
C VAL A 170 3.04 17.32 1.97
N ARG A 171 3.79 16.25 1.83
CA ARG A 171 4.09 15.60 0.54
C ARG A 171 3.13 14.44 0.27
N VAL A 172 2.93 14.10 -1.00
CA VAL A 172 2.14 12.94 -1.41
C VAL A 172 2.84 12.22 -2.55
N THR A 173 2.96 10.89 -2.44
CA THR A 173 3.58 10.03 -3.46
C THR A 173 2.69 8.81 -3.72
N SER A 174 2.45 8.49 -5.00
CA SER A 174 1.93 7.19 -5.42
C SER A 174 3.08 6.29 -5.84
N ILE A 175 3.18 5.09 -5.26
CA ILE A 175 4.11 4.05 -5.68
C ILE A 175 3.32 3.00 -6.45
N GLU A 176 3.70 2.72 -7.69
CA GLU A 176 2.92 1.91 -8.63
C GLU A 176 3.73 0.70 -9.13
N PRO A 177 3.81 -0.37 -8.29
CA PRO A 177 4.55 -1.56 -8.67
C PRO A 177 3.86 -2.34 -9.79
N GLY A 178 4.70 -2.98 -10.62
CA GLY A 178 4.31 -4.06 -11.52
C GLY A 178 4.24 -5.40 -10.81
N MET A 179 4.62 -6.47 -11.52
CA MET A 179 4.59 -7.83 -11.01
C MET A 179 5.63 -8.01 -9.89
N ALA A 180 5.14 -8.29 -8.68
CA ALA A 180 5.98 -8.48 -7.51
C ALA A 180 5.57 -9.77 -6.77
N ASP A 181 6.56 -10.59 -6.45
CA ASP A 181 6.34 -11.85 -5.72
C ASP A 181 6.17 -11.56 -4.23
N THR A 182 4.95 -11.77 -3.76
CA THR A 182 4.53 -11.64 -2.37
C THR A 182 3.32 -12.53 -2.10
N GLU A 183 2.86 -12.63 -0.86
CA GLU A 183 1.58 -13.32 -0.54
C GLU A 183 0.35 -12.75 -1.30
N PHE A 184 0.50 -11.65 -2.03
CA PHE A 184 -0.59 -11.03 -2.78
C PHE A 184 -1.19 -11.98 -3.83
N SER A 185 -0.35 -12.74 -4.55
CA SER A 185 -0.82 -13.73 -5.53
C SER A 185 -1.55 -14.88 -4.85
N THR A 186 -1.04 -15.39 -3.72
CA THR A 186 -1.71 -16.44 -2.94
C THR A 186 -3.08 -15.97 -2.44
N VAL A 187 -3.19 -14.72 -1.95
CA VAL A 187 -4.48 -14.12 -1.55
C VAL A 187 -5.42 -13.98 -2.75
N ARG A 188 -4.91 -13.54 -3.90
CA ARG A 188 -5.67 -13.38 -5.14
C ARG A 188 -6.32 -14.66 -5.63
N PHE A 189 -5.62 -15.79 -5.47
CA PHE A 189 -6.08 -17.11 -5.87
C PHE A 189 -6.66 -17.94 -4.72
N SER A 190 -7.12 -17.27 -3.64
CA SER A 190 -7.80 -17.91 -2.50
C SER A 190 -6.99 -19.04 -1.85
N GLY A 191 -5.66 -18.93 -1.83
CA GLY A 191 -4.74 -19.89 -1.22
C GLY A 191 -4.18 -20.93 -2.21
N ASP A 192 -4.50 -20.88 -3.48
CA ASP A 192 -3.91 -21.76 -4.50
C ASP A 192 -2.48 -21.31 -4.84
N GLU A 193 -1.51 -21.94 -4.19
CA GLU A 193 -0.09 -21.66 -4.39
C GLU A 193 0.39 -22.00 -5.81
N THR A 194 -0.20 -23.04 -6.44
CA THR A 194 0.19 -23.43 -7.80
C THR A 194 -0.15 -22.34 -8.82
N LEU A 195 -1.35 -21.75 -8.70
CA LEU A 195 -1.74 -20.63 -9.55
C LEU A 195 -0.94 -19.35 -9.22
N ALA A 196 -0.61 -19.14 -7.95
CA ALA A 196 0.19 -18.00 -7.51
C ALA A 196 1.60 -18.06 -8.10
N ASP A 197 2.27 -19.22 -8.03
CA ASP A 197 3.62 -19.45 -8.55
C ASP A 197 3.68 -19.33 -10.07
N ALA A 198 2.66 -19.88 -10.76
CA ALA A 198 2.56 -19.82 -12.22
C ALA A 198 2.56 -18.38 -12.78
N VAL A 199 2.15 -17.39 -11.98
CA VAL A 199 2.18 -15.97 -12.38
C VAL A 199 3.61 -15.51 -12.69
N TYR A 200 4.60 -16.07 -11.98
CA TYR A 200 6.00 -15.62 -12.05
C TYR A 200 6.90 -16.61 -12.81
N GLU A 201 6.33 -17.66 -13.39
CA GLU A 201 7.11 -18.67 -14.10
C GLU A 201 7.93 -18.06 -15.24
N GLY A 202 9.23 -18.37 -15.24
CA GLY A 202 10.16 -17.89 -16.28
C GLY A 202 10.60 -16.44 -16.17
N MET A 203 10.22 -15.72 -15.09
CA MET A 203 10.66 -14.33 -14.87
C MET A 203 11.23 -14.12 -13.46
N ARG A 204 12.02 -13.06 -13.31
CA ARG A 204 12.39 -12.52 -11.99
C ARG A 204 11.46 -11.34 -11.66
N PRO A 205 10.46 -11.49 -10.79
CA PRO A 205 9.57 -10.43 -10.37
C PRO A 205 10.29 -9.40 -9.48
N LEU A 206 9.63 -8.28 -9.18
CA LEU A 206 10.03 -7.42 -8.06
C LEU A 206 9.89 -8.20 -6.75
N THR A 207 10.74 -7.89 -5.81
CA THR A 207 10.64 -8.36 -4.43
C THR A 207 9.94 -7.33 -3.54
N ALA A 208 9.52 -7.75 -2.35
CA ALA A 208 8.99 -6.82 -1.36
C ALA A 208 10.03 -5.76 -0.96
N ASP A 209 11.30 -6.13 -0.93
CA ASP A 209 12.41 -5.22 -0.58
C ASP A 209 12.64 -4.17 -1.67
N ASP A 210 12.53 -4.50 -2.96
CA ASP A 210 12.66 -3.51 -4.05
C ASP A 210 11.62 -2.38 -3.90
N VAL A 211 10.39 -2.74 -3.53
CA VAL A 211 9.32 -1.76 -3.30
C VAL A 211 9.54 -0.99 -1.98
N ALA A 212 9.97 -1.67 -0.92
CA ALA A 212 10.27 -1.03 0.37
C ALA A 212 11.42 -0.01 0.26
N ASP A 213 12.49 -0.35 -0.47
CA ASP A 213 13.59 0.57 -0.75
C ASP A 213 13.15 1.79 -1.56
N THR A 214 12.26 1.59 -2.53
CA THR A 214 11.67 2.68 -3.34
C THR A 214 10.84 3.62 -2.46
N ILE A 215 9.99 3.08 -1.58
CA ILE A 215 9.20 3.86 -0.62
C ILE A 215 10.10 4.63 0.33
N HIS A 216 11.09 3.95 0.91
CA HIS A 216 12.04 4.57 1.82
C HIS A 216 12.81 5.69 1.14
N TRP A 217 13.33 5.45 -0.07
CA TRP A 217 14.02 6.47 -0.86
C TRP A 217 13.12 7.70 -1.10
N ALA A 218 11.87 7.52 -1.52
CA ALA A 218 10.94 8.62 -1.75
C ALA A 218 10.65 9.41 -0.45
N ALA A 219 10.45 8.69 0.67
CA ALA A 219 10.12 9.28 1.96
C ALA A 219 11.28 10.10 2.56
N THR A 220 12.52 9.70 2.28
CA THR A 220 13.74 10.34 2.82
C THR A 220 14.32 11.44 1.93
N ARG A 221 13.62 11.87 0.87
CA ARG A 221 14.06 13.05 0.08
C ARG A 221 13.92 14.32 0.91
N PRO A 222 14.72 15.36 0.59
CA PRO A 222 14.60 16.68 1.22
C PRO A 222 13.15 17.18 1.22
N GLU A 223 12.75 17.90 2.24
CA GLU A 223 11.36 18.33 2.47
C GLU A 223 10.74 19.12 1.31
N HIS A 224 11.53 19.89 0.57
CA HIS A 224 11.07 20.64 -0.58
C HIS A 224 10.87 19.81 -1.85
N VAL A 225 11.25 18.51 -1.83
CA VAL A 225 11.13 17.59 -2.96
C VAL A 225 9.88 16.70 -2.78
N ASN A 226 8.88 16.88 -3.63
CA ASN A 226 7.74 15.96 -3.72
C ASN A 226 7.89 15.11 -4.99
N ILE A 227 7.89 13.81 -4.81
CA ILE A 227 7.82 12.85 -5.91
C ILE A 227 6.36 12.47 -6.06
N ASN A 228 5.74 12.78 -7.20
CA ASN A 228 4.31 12.57 -7.37
C ASN A 228 3.97 11.09 -7.58
N VAL A 229 4.70 10.43 -8.49
CA VAL A 229 4.48 9.04 -8.89
C VAL A 229 5.82 8.36 -9.15
N ILE A 230 5.94 7.11 -8.69
CA ILE A 230 7.00 6.19 -9.11
C ILE A 230 6.34 4.92 -9.61
N GLU A 231 6.45 4.69 -10.92
CA GLU A 231 6.11 3.42 -11.54
C GLU A 231 7.37 2.57 -11.65
N LEU A 232 7.29 1.31 -11.22
CA LEU A 232 8.41 0.37 -11.30
C LEU A 232 7.93 -1.00 -11.72
N MET A 233 8.64 -1.60 -12.69
CA MET A 233 8.36 -2.94 -13.19
C MET A 233 9.63 -3.78 -13.17
N PRO A 234 9.53 -5.12 -13.02
CA PRO A 234 10.68 -5.98 -13.30
C PRO A 234 11.07 -5.83 -14.79
N THR A 235 12.35 -5.98 -15.09
CA THR A 235 12.85 -5.83 -16.46
C THR A 235 12.23 -6.83 -17.46
N ALA A 236 11.69 -7.93 -16.95
CA ALA A 236 10.97 -8.93 -17.74
C ALA A 236 9.53 -8.55 -18.07
N GLN A 237 8.97 -7.54 -17.39
CA GLN A 237 7.60 -7.05 -17.63
C GLN A 237 7.62 -5.90 -18.61
N SER A 238 6.64 -5.84 -19.50
CA SER A 238 6.36 -4.73 -20.40
C SER A 238 4.86 -4.49 -20.50
N PHE A 239 4.47 -3.49 -21.26
CA PHE A 239 3.07 -3.16 -21.52
C PHE A 239 2.41 -4.25 -22.37
N ALA A 240 1.15 -4.56 -22.12
CA ALA A 240 0.40 -5.51 -22.93
C ALA A 240 0.23 -5.00 -24.37
N ALA A 241 0.26 -5.92 -25.33
CA ALA A 241 -0.10 -5.63 -26.71
C ALA A 241 -1.61 -5.37 -26.84
N PHE A 242 -2.02 -4.56 -27.81
CA PHE A 242 -3.42 -4.35 -28.14
C PHE A 242 -4.08 -5.67 -28.57
N GLN A 243 -5.17 -6.02 -27.93
CA GLN A 243 -5.97 -7.19 -28.25
C GLN A 243 -7.07 -6.81 -29.24
N VAL A 244 -7.22 -7.58 -30.31
CA VAL A 244 -8.24 -7.38 -31.36
C VAL A 244 -9.00 -8.68 -31.57
N ALA A 245 -10.31 -8.67 -31.35
CA ALA A 245 -11.17 -9.77 -31.74
C ALA A 245 -11.32 -9.78 -33.27
N ARG A 246 -11.02 -10.92 -33.89
CA ARG A 246 -11.18 -11.13 -35.33
C ARG A 246 -12.25 -12.21 -35.52
N GLY A 247 -13.31 -11.86 -36.24
CA GLY A 247 -14.39 -12.80 -36.61
C GLY A 247 -13.94 -13.81 -37.68
#